data_dcb9eed7ffdf3a08e500f193ed7b9548
#
_entry.id   dcb9eed7ffdf3a08e500f193ed7b9548
#
_cell.length_a   1.000
_cell.length_b   1.000
_cell.length_c   1.000
_cell.angle_alpha   90.00
_cell.angle_beta   90.00
_cell.angle_gamma   90.00
#
_symmetry.space_group_name_H-M   'P 1'
#
loop_
_entity.id
_entity.type
_entity.pdbx_description
1 polymer ?
#
loop_
_entity_poly.entity_id
_entity_poly.type
_entity_poly.pdbx_seq_one_letter_code
_entity_poly.pdbx_strand_id
1 'polypeptide(L)'
;MNVEIVNEIKQGFETAYIDGTVVSNLEYKPSFISNNPSDGKKVISSIDEELLRCEKFQISVAFITMGGLTPLLQTLKELEQRQIPGEILTTNYLNFSEPMALEKLNQLNNIKIKMYDV
;
A
#
# COMPACT_ATOMS: atom_id res chain seq x y z
N MET A 1 3.32 9.07 -20.17
CA MET A 1 2.32 9.20 -19.11
C MET A 1 1.24 10.18 -19.55
N ASN A 2 -0.01 9.87 -19.33
CA ASN A 2 -1.12 10.74 -19.70
C ASN A 2 -1.15 12.01 -18.84
N VAL A 3 -1.01 13.18 -19.46
CA VAL A 3 -0.97 14.49 -18.79
C VAL A 3 -2.30 14.76 -18.05
N GLU A 4 -3.41 14.33 -18.59
CA GLU A 4 -4.72 14.48 -17.98
C GLU A 4 -4.83 13.73 -16.64
N ILE A 5 -4.36 12.49 -16.60
CA ILE A 5 -4.33 11.69 -15.36
C ILE A 5 -3.40 12.33 -14.33
N VAL A 6 -2.25 12.83 -14.74
CA VAL A 6 -1.31 13.52 -13.84
C VAL A 6 -1.97 14.75 -13.21
N ASN A 7 -2.71 15.53 -14.00
CA ASN A 7 -3.43 16.70 -13.49
C ASN A 7 -4.55 16.30 -12.53
N GLU A 8 -5.29 15.24 -12.81
CA GLU A 8 -6.34 14.74 -11.91
C GLU A 8 -5.77 14.27 -10.57
N ILE A 9 -4.64 13.57 -10.58
CA ILE A 9 -3.95 13.16 -9.36
C ILE A 9 -3.50 14.38 -8.56
N LYS A 10 -2.91 15.37 -9.23
CA LYS A 10 -2.46 16.62 -8.60
C LYS A 10 -3.63 17.36 -7.94
N GLN A 11 -4.75 17.49 -8.64
CA GLN A 11 -5.96 18.12 -8.09
C GLN A 11 -6.52 17.32 -6.92
N GLY A 12 -6.44 15.99 -6.98
CA GLY A 12 -6.83 15.13 -5.86
C GLY A 12 -6.03 15.42 -4.60
N PHE A 13 -4.71 15.56 -4.71
CA PHE A 13 -3.85 15.93 -3.59
C PHE A 13 -4.18 17.30 -3.04
N GLU A 14 -4.39 18.29 -3.91
CA GLU A 14 -4.76 19.64 -3.49
C GLU A 14 -6.07 19.64 -2.70
N THR A 15 -7.10 18.97 -3.20
CA THR A 15 -8.41 18.86 -2.54
C THR A 15 -8.32 18.18 -1.19
N ALA A 16 -7.50 17.13 -1.08
CA ALA A 16 -7.41 16.33 0.14
C ALA A 16 -6.68 17.07 1.27
N TYR A 17 -5.59 17.80 0.95
CA TYR A 17 -4.66 18.28 1.98
C TYR A 17 -4.37 19.77 1.95
N ILE A 18 -4.69 20.47 0.87
CA ILE A 18 -4.28 21.87 0.68
C ILE A 18 -5.49 22.79 0.60
N ASP A 19 -6.41 22.54 -0.32
CA ASP A 19 -7.54 23.43 -0.60
C ASP A 19 -8.79 22.64 -0.98
N GLY A 20 -9.75 22.56 -0.07
CA GLY A 20 -11.00 21.83 -0.27
C GLY A 20 -11.95 22.48 -1.29
N THR A 21 -11.64 23.69 -1.77
CA THR A 21 -12.44 24.36 -2.82
C THR A 21 -12.05 23.91 -4.22
N VAL A 22 -10.90 23.26 -4.37
CA VAL A 22 -10.46 22.72 -5.65
C VAL A 22 -11.33 21.51 -6.01
N VAL A 23 -11.90 21.50 -7.20
CA VAL A 23 -12.70 20.38 -7.72
C VAL A 23 -11.74 19.30 -8.22
N SER A 24 -11.97 18.05 -7.80
CA SER A 24 -11.15 16.92 -8.22
C SER A 24 -11.99 15.68 -8.47
N ASN A 25 -11.43 14.74 -9.23
CA ASN A 25 -11.99 13.39 -9.35
C ASN A 25 -11.71 12.63 -8.05
N LEU A 26 -12.78 12.22 -7.36
CA LEU A 26 -12.69 11.53 -6.06
C LEU A 26 -11.92 10.20 -6.14
N GLU A 27 -11.86 9.59 -7.31
CA GLU A 27 -11.11 8.35 -7.54
C GLU A 27 -9.62 8.51 -7.26
N TYR A 28 -9.06 9.69 -7.53
CA TYR A 28 -7.64 9.97 -7.32
C TYR A 28 -7.36 10.74 -6.03
N LYS A 29 -8.37 10.95 -5.21
CA LYS A 29 -8.21 11.68 -3.97
C LYS A 29 -7.54 10.78 -2.91
N PRO A 30 -6.39 11.17 -2.35
CA PRO A 30 -5.77 10.43 -1.26
C PRO A 30 -6.67 10.39 -0.03
N SER A 31 -6.61 9.27 0.70
CA SER A 31 -7.36 9.08 1.93
C SER A 31 -6.41 8.81 3.08
N PHE A 32 -6.67 9.43 4.22
CA PHE A 32 -6.00 9.10 5.47
C PHE A 32 -6.78 7.99 6.17
N ILE A 33 -6.10 6.91 6.52
CA ILE A 33 -6.70 5.74 7.16
C ILE A 33 -6.10 5.58 8.55
N SER A 34 -6.95 5.42 9.56
CA SER A 34 -6.53 5.19 10.93
C SER A 34 -7.36 4.10 11.58
N ASN A 35 -6.82 3.49 12.62
CA ASN A 35 -7.59 2.58 13.46
C ASN A 35 -8.56 3.39 14.32
N ASN A 36 -9.85 3.08 14.22
CA ASN A 36 -10.89 3.72 15.02
C ASN A 36 -11.84 2.66 15.58
N PRO A 37 -11.58 2.16 16.82
CA PRO A 37 -12.41 1.12 17.41
C PRO A 37 -13.86 1.53 17.60
N SER A 38 -14.13 2.83 17.86
CA SER A 38 -15.50 3.33 18.06
C SER A 38 -16.36 3.17 16.79
N ASP A 39 -15.75 3.33 15.61
CA ASP A 39 -16.42 3.19 14.32
C ASP A 39 -16.21 1.80 13.70
N GLY A 40 -15.54 0.88 14.40
CA GLY A 40 -15.20 -0.44 13.88
C GLY A 40 -14.16 -0.40 12.76
N LYS A 41 -13.46 0.71 12.56
CA LYS A 41 -12.48 0.88 11.49
C LYS A 41 -11.13 0.33 11.90
N LYS A 42 -10.53 -0.47 11.00
CA LYS A 42 -9.16 -0.98 11.14
C LYS A 42 -8.40 -0.70 9.87
N VAL A 43 -7.16 -0.23 10.01
CA VAL A 43 -6.27 0.02 8.87
C VAL A 43 -6.09 -1.24 8.03
N ILE A 44 -5.92 -2.40 8.68
CA ILE A 44 -5.73 -3.67 7.99
C ILE A 44 -6.91 -4.02 7.06
N SER A 45 -8.14 -3.76 7.48
CA SER A 45 -9.32 -4.03 6.68
C SER A 45 -9.36 -3.16 5.42
N SER A 46 -9.00 -1.88 5.57
CA SER A 46 -8.94 -0.95 4.44
C SER A 46 -7.86 -1.34 3.43
N ILE A 47 -6.68 -1.74 3.92
CA ILE A 47 -5.60 -2.22 3.06
C ILE A 47 -6.04 -3.47 2.29
N ASP A 48 -6.67 -4.42 2.98
CA ASP A 48 -7.14 -5.67 2.39
C ASP A 48 -8.16 -5.42 1.28
N GLU A 49 -9.14 -4.56 1.54
CA GLU A 49 -10.16 -4.20 0.56
C GLU A 49 -9.55 -3.54 -0.68
N GLU A 50 -8.63 -2.60 -0.50
CA GLU A 50 -7.97 -1.93 -1.62
C GLU A 50 -7.08 -2.87 -2.43
N LEU A 51 -6.36 -3.76 -1.77
CA LEU A 51 -5.54 -4.77 -2.45
C LEU A 51 -6.39 -5.71 -3.29
N LEU A 52 -7.53 -6.17 -2.77
CA LEU A 52 -8.38 -7.12 -3.48
C LEU A 52 -9.00 -6.57 -4.77
N ARG A 53 -9.09 -5.26 -4.90
CA ARG A 53 -9.65 -4.60 -6.10
C ARG A 53 -8.63 -3.87 -6.96
N CYS A 54 -7.34 -3.89 -6.60
CA CYS A 54 -6.33 -3.17 -7.36
C CYS A 54 -5.88 -3.95 -8.62
N GLU A 55 -5.31 -3.22 -9.57
CA GLU A 55 -4.64 -3.78 -10.75
C GLU A 55 -3.13 -3.80 -10.58
N LYS A 56 -2.62 -3.05 -9.62
CA LYS A 56 -1.21 -2.93 -9.26
C LYS A 56 -1.13 -2.30 -7.87
N PHE A 57 -0.11 -2.64 -7.09
CA PHE A 57 0.08 -2.00 -5.80
C PHE A 57 1.54 -1.64 -5.55
N GLN A 58 1.73 -0.59 -4.77
CA GLN A 58 3.03 -0.15 -4.27
C GLN A 58 2.89 0.19 -2.80
N ILE A 59 3.76 -0.40 -1.98
CA ILE A 59 3.75 -0.21 -0.53
C ILE A 59 5.13 0.26 -0.10
N SER A 60 5.15 1.34 0.68
CA SER A 60 6.37 1.88 1.26
C SER A 60 6.23 1.87 2.78
N VAL A 61 7.08 1.11 3.46
CA VAL A 61 7.04 0.94 4.91
C VAL A 61 8.44 0.95 5.49
N ALA A 62 8.57 1.47 6.71
CA ALA A 62 9.86 1.55 7.37
C ALA A 62 10.44 0.16 7.69
N PHE A 63 9.61 -0.77 8.12
CA PHE A 63 10.03 -2.13 8.43
C PHE A 63 8.85 -3.10 8.31
N ILE A 64 9.17 -4.39 8.17
CA ILE A 64 8.18 -5.44 7.99
C ILE A 64 8.42 -6.55 9.01
N THR A 65 7.37 -6.91 9.75
CA THR A 65 7.40 -7.99 10.72
C THR A 65 6.43 -9.11 10.33
N MET A 66 6.64 -10.31 10.87
CA MET A 66 5.69 -11.41 10.64
C MET A 66 4.32 -11.11 11.21
N GLY A 67 4.24 -10.41 12.36
CA GLY A 67 2.97 -10.01 12.95
C GLY A 67 2.17 -9.06 12.05
N GLY A 68 2.86 -8.16 11.36
CA GLY A 68 2.21 -7.26 10.40
C GLY A 68 1.86 -7.93 9.07
N LEU A 69 2.69 -8.88 8.64
CA LEU A 69 2.50 -9.56 7.35
C LEU A 69 1.44 -10.65 7.39
N THR A 70 1.38 -11.44 8.47
CA THR A 70 0.52 -12.62 8.55
C THR A 70 -0.94 -12.34 8.20
N PRO A 71 -1.57 -11.26 8.68
CA PRO A 71 -2.96 -10.96 8.32
C PRO A 71 -3.19 -10.70 6.84
N LEU A 72 -2.14 -10.30 6.11
CA LEU A 72 -2.23 -9.98 4.68
C LEU A 72 -1.81 -11.13 3.75
N LEU A 73 -1.23 -12.19 4.29
CA LEU A 73 -0.65 -13.26 3.45
C LEU A 73 -1.67 -13.91 2.52
N GLN A 74 -2.88 -14.14 2.99
CA GLN A 74 -3.91 -14.76 2.17
C GLN A 74 -4.26 -13.88 0.97
N THR A 75 -4.45 -12.59 1.20
CA THR A 75 -4.73 -11.62 0.15
C THR A 75 -3.58 -11.52 -0.83
N LEU A 76 -2.34 -11.46 -0.35
CA LEU A 76 -1.16 -11.40 -1.21
C LEU A 76 -1.01 -12.65 -2.07
N LYS A 77 -1.32 -13.82 -1.54
CA LYS A 77 -1.34 -15.07 -2.33
C LYS A 77 -2.42 -15.06 -3.40
N GLU A 78 -3.58 -14.51 -3.10
CA GLU A 78 -4.64 -14.35 -4.09
C GLU A 78 -4.19 -13.41 -5.21
N LEU A 79 -3.54 -12.31 -4.88
CA LEU A 79 -2.98 -11.40 -5.88
C LEU A 79 -1.91 -12.08 -6.75
N GLU A 80 -1.11 -12.97 -6.16
CA GLU A 80 -0.16 -13.77 -6.93
C GLU A 80 -0.87 -14.66 -7.95
N GLN A 81 -1.92 -15.34 -7.54
CA GLN A 81 -2.72 -16.19 -8.42
C GLN A 81 -3.36 -15.39 -9.55
N ARG A 82 -3.79 -14.18 -9.26
CA ARG A 82 -4.38 -13.25 -10.25
C ARG A 82 -3.33 -12.50 -11.06
N GLN A 83 -2.06 -12.72 -10.79
CA GLN A 83 -0.93 -12.06 -11.47
C GLN A 83 -0.95 -10.54 -11.33
N ILE A 84 -1.43 -10.03 -10.21
CA ILE A 84 -1.42 -8.60 -9.89
C ILE A 84 -0.02 -8.19 -9.45
N PRO A 85 0.66 -7.29 -10.18
CA PRO A 85 2.03 -6.90 -9.82
C PRO A 85 2.07 -5.99 -8.61
N GLY A 86 3.07 -6.18 -7.76
CA GLY A 86 3.28 -5.36 -6.58
C GLY A 86 4.75 -5.03 -6.35
N GLU A 87 5.00 -3.87 -5.78
CA GLU A 87 6.32 -3.44 -5.36
C GLU A 87 6.27 -3.03 -3.90
N ILE A 88 7.27 -3.46 -3.13
CA ILE A 88 7.38 -3.11 -1.72
C ILE A 88 8.75 -2.50 -1.48
N LEU A 89 8.78 -1.31 -0.91
CA LEU A 89 9.99 -0.64 -0.49
C LEU A 89 10.05 -0.61 1.04
N THR A 90 11.14 -1.10 1.60
CA THR A 90 11.38 -1.06 3.04
C THR A 90 12.82 -0.63 3.31
N THR A 91 13.24 -0.64 4.56
CA THR A 91 14.59 -0.25 4.97
C THR A 91 15.22 -1.31 5.87
N ASN A 92 16.55 -1.21 6.03
CA ASN A 92 17.29 -1.99 7.01
C ASN A 92 17.51 -1.24 8.33
N TYR A 93 16.78 -0.15 8.55
CA TYR A 93 16.96 0.71 9.72
C TYR A 93 16.83 -0.09 11.02
N LEU A 94 17.90 -0.05 11.83
CA LEU A 94 18.03 -0.76 13.10
C LEU A 94 17.68 -2.26 13.05
N ASN A 95 17.68 -2.86 11.87
CA ASN A 95 17.32 -4.27 11.64
C ASN A 95 15.92 -4.64 12.17
N PHE A 96 14.97 -3.72 12.11
CA PHE A 96 13.60 -3.95 12.55
C PHE A 96 12.80 -4.84 11.60
N SER A 97 13.17 -4.89 10.31
CA SER A 97 12.56 -5.84 9.40
C SER A 97 12.99 -7.26 9.71
N GLU A 98 12.02 -8.14 9.88
CA GLU A 98 12.30 -9.54 10.18
C GLU A 98 12.67 -10.30 8.90
N PRO A 99 13.84 -10.99 8.88
CA PRO A 99 14.24 -11.74 7.69
C PRO A 99 13.22 -12.77 7.23
N MET A 100 12.52 -13.42 8.15
CA MET A 100 11.49 -14.39 7.83
C MET A 100 10.33 -13.75 7.05
N ALA A 101 9.92 -12.54 7.43
CA ALA A 101 8.87 -11.80 6.74
C ALA A 101 9.31 -11.42 5.32
N LEU A 102 10.54 -10.95 5.17
CA LEU A 102 11.10 -10.61 3.86
C LEU A 102 11.20 -11.83 2.96
N GLU A 103 11.61 -12.97 3.51
CA GLU A 103 11.68 -14.22 2.79
C GLU A 103 10.30 -14.70 2.31
N LYS A 104 9.28 -14.60 3.16
CA LYS A 104 7.90 -14.93 2.80
C LYS A 104 7.41 -14.09 1.63
N LEU A 105 7.65 -12.79 1.66
CA LEU A 105 7.29 -11.90 0.57
C LEU A 105 8.07 -12.21 -0.71
N ASN A 106 9.35 -12.53 -0.58
CA ASN A 106 10.19 -12.84 -1.74
C ASN A 106 9.81 -14.15 -2.43
N GLN A 107 9.10 -15.03 -1.76
CA GLN A 107 8.55 -16.25 -2.35
C GLN A 107 7.36 -15.99 -3.27
N LEU A 108 6.73 -14.83 -3.18
CA LEU A 108 5.60 -14.46 -4.03
C LEU A 108 6.12 -13.91 -5.37
N ASN A 109 5.74 -14.55 -6.47
CA ASN A 109 6.30 -14.27 -7.79
C ASN A 109 5.89 -12.91 -8.36
N ASN A 110 4.80 -12.33 -7.88
CA ASN A 110 4.24 -11.07 -8.36
C ASN A 110 4.80 -9.85 -7.63
N ILE A 111 5.61 -10.04 -6.58
CA ILE A 111 6.09 -8.94 -5.73
C ILE A 111 7.58 -8.73 -5.93
N LYS A 112 7.96 -7.47 -6.16
CA LYS A 112 9.36 -7.02 -6.13
C LYS A 112 9.61 -6.29 -4.82
N ILE A 113 10.60 -6.74 -4.08
CA ILE A 113 11.00 -6.11 -2.82
C ILE A 113 12.28 -5.33 -3.06
N LYS A 114 12.29 -4.08 -2.61
CA LYS A 114 13.48 -3.25 -2.60
C LYS A 114 13.76 -2.80 -1.18
N MET A 115 15.02 -2.81 -0.81
CA MET A 115 15.45 -2.36 0.50
C MET A 115 16.30 -1.11 0.33
N TYR A 116 15.88 -0.03 0.97
CA TYR A 116 16.68 1.18 1.05
C TYR A 116 17.71 1.01 2.15
N ASP A 117 18.96 1.14 1.79
CA ASP A 117 20.08 0.99 2.73
C ASP A 117 20.33 2.32 3.44
N VAL A 118 20.15 2.30 4.74
CA VAL A 118 20.26 3.51 5.57
C VAL A 118 21.66 3.68 6.07
#